data_9fb8fe8ca640f42bb301c1b66dfe3f6a
#
_entry.id   9fb8fe8ca640f42bb301c1b66dfe3f6a
#
_cell.length_a   1.000
_cell.length_b   1.000
_cell.length_c   1.000
_cell.angle_alpha   90.00
_cell.angle_beta   90.00
_cell.angle_gamma   90.00
#
_symmetry.space_group_name_H-M   'P 1'
#
loop_
_entity.id
_entity.type
_entity.pdbx_description
1 polymer ?
#
loop_
_entity_poly.entity_id
_entity_poly.type
_entity_poly.pdbx_seq_one_letter_code
_entity_poly.pdbx_strand_id
1 'polypeptide(L)'
;KYLFASAIEEKNGNEQKKRDISYELVEELYVSPAVKRQIWQSLLIVKEICKVMGNPPKRVFIEMAREKTDQGRTSSRKKKLLELYKKCKAEEKDWIDEIEKRSDAEMRRDKLYLYYTQKGKCMYSGETIELEELWDNQKYDIDHIFPQSKVMDDSLDNRVLVKKKCNQMKEDKYPIDETVRKKMQPFWKSLVDAGLISEEKYKRL
;
A
#
# COMPACT_ATOMS: atom_id res chain seq x y z
N LYS A 1 10.92 -4.92 35.52
CA LYS A 1 12.28 -5.50 35.37
C LYS A 1 12.19 -6.70 34.44
N TYR A 2 12.45 -6.54 33.20
CA TYR A 2 13.01 -7.44 32.16
C TYR A 2 12.55 -8.92 32.11
N LEU A 3 11.25 -9.19 32.20
CA LEU A 3 10.69 -10.53 31.97
C LEU A 3 10.87 -11.04 30.52
N PHE A 4 11.15 -10.12 29.55
CA PHE A 4 11.35 -10.50 28.16
C PHE A 4 12.81 -10.78 27.77
N ALA A 5 13.79 -10.28 28.51
CA ALA A 5 15.20 -10.50 28.18
C ALA A 5 15.59 -11.97 28.35
N SER A 6 15.15 -12.62 29.45
CA SER A 6 15.43 -14.03 29.71
C SER A 6 14.74 -14.97 28.71
N ALA A 7 13.50 -14.67 28.32
CA ALA A 7 12.78 -15.46 27.31
C ALA A 7 13.38 -15.31 25.88
N ILE A 8 13.97 -14.17 25.59
CA ILE A 8 14.71 -13.94 24.33
C ILE A 8 16.08 -14.66 24.39
N GLU A 9 16.76 -14.61 25.52
CA GLU A 9 18.03 -15.34 25.73
C GLU A 9 17.84 -16.86 25.70
N GLU A 10 16.75 -17.37 26.26
CA GLU A 10 16.40 -18.78 26.24
C GLU A 10 16.04 -19.29 24.82
N LYS A 11 15.34 -18.48 24.03
CA LYS A 11 15.07 -18.79 22.62
C LYS A 11 16.28 -18.65 21.71
N ASN A 12 17.18 -17.70 21.98
CA ASN A 12 18.39 -17.49 21.21
C ASN A 12 19.55 -18.39 21.63
N GLY A 13 19.49 -18.98 22.82
CA GLY A 13 20.55 -19.83 23.39
C GLY A 13 20.74 -21.19 22.71
N ASN A 14 19.80 -21.65 21.89
CA ASN A 14 19.86 -22.98 21.28
C ASN A 14 20.23 -23.03 19.79
N GLU A 15 20.44 -21.89 19.11
CA GLU A 15 20.86 -21.88 17.71
C GLU A 15 21.90 -20.79 17.39
N GLN A 16 23.10 -20.90 17.96
CA GLN A 16 24.28 -20.23 17.38
C GLN A 16 24.76 -20.96 16.11
N LYS A 17 23.89 -21.20 15.16
CA LYS A 17 24.31 -21.32 13.78
C LYS A 17 24.58 -19.89 13.30
N LYS A 18 25.84 -19.61 12.95
CA LYS A 18 26.20 -18.42 12.16
C LYS A 18 25.34 -18.39 10.89
N ARG A 19 24.16 -17.83 10.98
CA ARG A 19 23.33 -17.55 9.79
C ARG A 19 24.03 -16.39 9.10
N ASP A 20 24.59 -16.66 7.96
CA ASP A 20 25.11 -15.59 7.10
C ASP A 20 23.91 -14.66 6.77
N ILE A 21 24.13 -13.37 6.92
CA ILE A 21 23.08 -12.38 6.65
C ILE A 21 22.84 -12.40 5.16
N SER A 22 21.68 -12.95 4.75
CA SER A 22 21.25 -13.01 3.35
C SER A 22 20.08 -12.04 3.09
N TYR A 23 19.88 -11.67 1.83
CA TYR A 23 18.78 -10.80 1.43
C TYR A 23 17.41 -11.43 1.70
N GLU A 24 17.33 -12.76 1.63
CA GLU A 24 16.09 -13.52 1.89
C GLU A 24 15.52 -13.23 3.28
N LEU A 25 16.38 -13.09 4.30
CA LEU A 25 15.95 -12.71 5.65
C LEU A 25 15.30 -11.33 5.70
N VAL A 26 15.74 -10.41 4.83
CA VAL A 26 15.14 -9.07 4.73
C VAL A 26 13.84 -9.11 3.91
N GLU A 27 13.76 -10.04 2.97
CA GLU A 27 12.56 -10.22 2.14
C GLU A 27 11.37 -10.74 2.93
N GLU A 28 11.60 -11.55 3.96
CA GLU A 28 10.57 -12.04 4.89
C GLU A 28 10.01 -10.94 5.81
N LEU A 29 10.71 -9.81 5.96
CA LEU A 29 10.25 -8.72 6.83
C LEU A 29 8.97 -8.08 6.30
N TYR A 30 8.05 -7.84 7.21
CA TYR A 30 6.76 -7.21 6.90
C TYR A 30 6.87 -5.68 6.87
N VAL A 31 7.64 -5.16 5.92
CA VAL A 31 7.87 -3.72 5.70
C VAL A 31 7.82 -3.38 4.21
N SER A 32 7.74 -2.09 3.88
CA SER A 32 7.71 -1.66 2.49
C SER A 32 9.00 -2.01 1.74
N PRO A 33 8.97 -2.17 0.40
CA PRO A 33 10.16 -2.47 -0.40
C PRO A 33 11.27 -1.42 -0.24
N ALA A 34 10.92 -0.15 -0.03
CA ALA A 34 11.90 0.91 0.22
C ALA A 34 12.63 0.69 1.55
N VAL A 35 11.90 0.34 2.61
CA VAL A 35 12.46 0.04 3.92
C VAL A 35 13.32 -1.23 3.87
N LYS A 36 12.89 -2.27 3.15
CA LYS A 36 13.70 -3.48 2.93
C LYS A 36 15.06 -3.15 2.32
N ARG A 37 15.07 -2.30 1.29
CA ARG A 37 16.33 -1.84 0.66
C ARG A 37 17.21 -1.07 1.63
N GLN A 38 16.65 -0.19 2.44
CA GLN A 38 17.41 0.56 3.46
C GLN A 38 18.01 -0.37 4.52
N ILE A 39 17.23 -1.33 5.03
CA ILE A 39 17.72 -2.34 5.98
C ILE A 39 18.86 -3.14 5.35
N TRP A 40 18.70 -3.61 4.11
CA TRP A 40 19.73 -4.37 3.43
C TRP A 40 21.03 -3.57 3.26
N GLN A 41 20.94 -2.33 2.79
CA GLN A 41 22.12 -1.45 2.66
C GLN A 41 22.81 -1.22 4.01
N SER A 42 22.07 -1.01 5.08
CA SER A 42 22.62 -0.87 6.42
C SER A 42 23.35 -2.13 6.88
N LEU A 43 22.78 -3.31 6.61
CA LEU A 43 23.42 -4.59 6.92
C LEU A 43 24.72 -4.82 6.12
N LEU A 44 24.76 -4.41 4.86
CA LEU A 44 25.98 -4.47 4.03
C LEU A 44 27.08 -3.56 4.59
N ILE A 45 26.74 -2.34 5.02
CA ILE A 45 27.69 -1.42 5.66
C ILE A 45 28.24 -2.02 6.95
N VAL A 46 27.37 -2.57 7.80
CA VAL A 46 27.80 -3.23 9.05
C VAL A 46 28.72 -4.42 8.75
N LYS A 47 28.39 -5.23 7.72
CA LYS A 47 29.22 -6.35 7.28
C LYS A 47 30.62 -5.88 6.84
N GLU A 48 30.70 -4.78 6.11
CA GLU A 48 31.99 -4.21 5.67
C GLU A 48 32.78 -3.64 6.84
N ILE A 49 32.14 -2.95 7.79
CA ILE A 49 32.80 -2.48 9.02
C ILE A 49 33.38 -3.66 9.81
N CYS A 50 32.60 -4.72 10.01
CA CYS A 50 33.07 -5.93 10.70
C CYS A 50 34.31 -6.52 10.02
N LYS A 51 34.34 -6.51 8.69
CA LYS A 51 35.46 -7.02 7.88
C LYS A 51 36.72 -6.19 8.04
N VAL A 52 36.56 -4.85 8.01
CA VAL A 52 37.70 -3.92 8.22
C VAL A 52 38.21 -3.97 9.65
N MET A 53 37.31 -4.06 10.62
CA MET A 53 37.67 -4.10 12.04
C MET A 53 38.16 -5.47 12.53
N GLY A 54 37.98 -6.53 11.73
CA GLY A 54 38.34 -7.91 12.07
C GLY A 54 37.47 -8.56 13.17
N ASN A 55 36.53 -7.82 13.73
CA ASN A 55 35.65 -8.28 14.81
C ASN A 55 34.24 -7.72 14.66
N PRO A 56 33.20 -8.45 15.09
CA PRO A 56 31.84 -7.90 15.15
C PRO A 56 31.73 -6.78 16.19
N PRO A 57 30.85 -5.82 15.99
CA PRO A 57 30.64 -4.73 16.95
C PRO A 57 30.12 -5.28 18.29
N LYS A 58 30.67 -4.78 19.40
CA LYS A 58 30.22 -5.17 20.75
C LYS A 58 28.78 -4.73 21.05
N ARG A 59 28.32 -3.66 20.41
CA ARG A 59 26.95 -3.11 20.54
C ARG A 59 26.54 -2.47 19.23
N VAL A 60 25.27 -2.62 18.89
CA VAL A 60 24.61 -1.91 17.78
C VAL A 60 23.49 -1.08 18.37
N PHE A 61 23.49 0.22 18.11
CA PHE A 61 22.43 1.13 18.50
C PHE A 61 21.51 1.34 17.30
N ILE A 62 20.22 1.04 17.48
CA ILE A 62 19.20 1.30 16.46
C ILE A 62 18.37 2.47 16.95
N GLU A 63 18.49 3.61 16.30
CA GLU A 63 17.66 4.77 16.56
C GLU A 63 16.43 4.73 15.64
N MET A 64 15.25 4.65 16.26
CA MET A 64 13.99 4.70 15.52
C MET A 64 13.32 6.03 15.81
N ALA A 65 13.24 6.89 14.80
CA ALA A 65 12.39 8.08 14.86
C ALA A 65 10.92 7.61 14.86
N ARG A 66 10.25 7.72 16.00
CA ARG A 66 8.79 7.63 16.07
C ARG A 66 8.24 9.03 15.90
N GLU A 67 7.68 9.33 14.76
CA GLU A 67 6.67 10.38 14.74
C GLU A 67 5.52 9.93 15.65
N LYS A 68 5.18 10.77 16.64
CA LYS A 68 3.95 10.61 17.40
C LYS A 68 2.78 10.93 16.46
N THR A 69 2.45 9.98 15.61
CA THR A 69 1.12 9.96 15.02
C THR A 69 0.18 9.45 16.11
N ASP A 70 -0.78 10.26 16.50
CA ASP A 70 -1.96 9.85 17.28
C ASP A 70 -2.82 8.86 16.45
N GLN A 71 -2.18 7.80 15.99
CA GLN A 71 -2.88 6.71 15.33
C GLN A 71 -3.30 5.73 16.40
N GLY A 72 -4.55 5.89 16.84
CA GLY A 72 -5.30 4.78 17.39
C GLY A 72 -5.10 3.54 16.52
N ARG A 73 -5.29 2.34 17.06
CA ARG A 73 -5.13 1.03 16.38
C ARG A 73 -5.58 1.14 14.94
N THR A 74 -4.64 1.09 14.01
CA THR A 74 -4.92 1.13 12.58
C THR A 74 -5.83 -0.04 12.23
N SER A 75 -7.09 0.27 11.92
CA SER A 75 -8.01 -0.76 11.43
C SER A 75 -7.53 -1.25 10.06
N SER A 76 -7.66 -2.55 9.79
CA SER A 76 -7.26 -3.11 8.50
C SER A 76 -8.03 -2.44 7.36
N ARG A 77 -7.46 -2.41 6.15
CA ARG A 77 -8.12 -1.89 4.95
C ARG A 77 -9.48 -2.57 4.72
N LYS A 78 -9.55 -3.88 4.96
CA LYS A 78 -10.78 -4.67 4.90
C LYS A 78 -11.84 -4.12 5.86
N LYS A 79 -11.47 -3.95 7.12
CA LYS A 79 -12.41 -3.44 8.14
C LYS A 79 -12.93 -2.06 7.80
N LYS A 80 -12.06 -1.14 7.35
CA LYS A 80 -12.47 0.19 6.92
C LYS A 80 -13.46 0.14 5.75
N LEU A 81 -13.19 -0.68 4.74
CA LEU A 81 -14.10 -0.84 3.61
C LEU A 81 -15.45 -1.40 4.04
N LEU A 82 -15.48 -2.45 4.85
CA LEU A 82 -16.73 -3.02 5.36
C LEU A 82 -17.54 -2.00 6.16
N GLU A 83 -16.89 -1.18 6.98
CA GLU A 83 -17.59 -0.11 7.73
C GLU A 83 -18.19 0.96 6.79
N LEU A 84 -17.49 1.30 5.70
CA LEU A 84 -17.99 2.25 4.70
C LEU A 84 -19.17 1.67 3.92
N TYR A 85 -19.04 0.44 3.41
CA TYR A 85 -20.11 -0.21 2.66
C TYR A 85 -21.35 -0.50 3.53
N LYS A 86 -21.19 -0.81 4.82
CA LYS A 86 -22.32 -0.94 5.77
C LYS A 86 -23.07 0.38 6.04
N LYS A 87 -22.42 1.51 5.84
CA LYS A 87 -23.07 2.85 5.93
C LYS A 87 -23.78 3.23 4.62
N CYS A 88 -23.38 2.66 3.51
CA CYS A 88 -24.05 2.84 2.23
C CYS A 88 -25.35 2.03 2.21
N LYS A 89 -26.36 2.51 1.47
CA LYS A 89 -27.72 1.92 1.47
C LYS A 89 -27.74 0.46 0.97
N ALA A 90 -28.82 -0.25 1.25
CA ALA A 90 -29.06 -1.68 1.07
C ALA A 90 -28.77 -2.29 -0.33
N GLU A 91 -28.52 -1.49 -1.34
CA GLU A 91 -28.18 -1.91 -2.72
C GLU A 91 -26.77 -2.48 -2.87
N GLU A 92 -25.94 -2.45 -1.81
CA GLU A 92 -24.51 -2.82 -1.86
C GLU A 92 -24.21 -4.11 -1.08
N LYS A 93 -25.21 -4.95 -0.79
CA LYS A 93 -25.01 -6.22 -0.06
C LYS A 93 -24.02 -7.15 -0.74
N ASP A 94 -24.08 -7.25 -2.07
CA ASP A 94 -23.21 -8.12 -2.84
C ASP A 94 -21.72 -7.74 -2.66
N TRP A 95 -21.42 -6.46 -2.57
CA TRP A 95 -20.07 -5.95 -2.31
C TRP A 95 -19.57 -6.32 -0.90
N ILE A 96 -20.45 -6.24 0.10
CA ILE A 96 -20.12 -6.60 1.48
C ILE A 96 -19.76 -8.08 1.55
N ASP A 97 -20.61 -8.95 0.99
CA ASP A 97 -20.40 -10.40 0.97
C ASP A 97 -19.09 -10.77 0.22
N GLU A 98 -18.81 -10.06 -0.84
CA GLU A 98 -17.59 -10.25 -1.62
C GLU A 98 -16.33 -9.83 -0.85
N ILE A 99 -16.35 -8.66 -0.20
CA ILE A 99 -15.25 -8.18 0.63
C ILE A 99 -15.06 -9.09 1.85
N GLU A 100 -16.14 -9.61 2.45
CA GLU A 100 -16.06 -10.52 3.61
C GLU A 100 -15.35 -11.83 3.26
N LYS A 101 -15.50 -12.33 2.05
CA LYS A 101 -14.80 -13.53 1.56
C LYS A 101 -13.31 -13.33 1.32
N ARG A 102 -12.84 -12.08 1.17
CA ARG A 102 -11.43 -11.77 0.95
C ARG A 102 -10.64 -11.79 2.25
N SER A 103 -9.39 -12.22 2.19
CA SER A 103 -8.47 -12.14 3.32
C SER A 103 -7.92 -10.70 3.49
N ASP A 104 -7.45 -10.38 4.71
CA ASP A 104 -6.74 -9.11 4.93
C ASP A 104 -5.47 -8.98 4.07
N ALA A 105 -4.82 -10.10 3.75
CA ALA A 105 -3.63 -10.13 2.90
C ALA A 105 -3.95 -9.73 1.45
N GLU A 106 -5.07 -10.22 0.90
CA GLU A 106 -5.54 -9.81 -0.44
C GLU A 106 -5.89 -8.32 -0.47
N MET A 107 -6.57 -7.81 0.57
CA MET A 107 -6.97 -6.41 0.66
C MET A 107 -5.80 -5.42 0.85
N ARG A 108 -4.60 -5.91 1.14
CA ARG A 108 -3.37 -5.11 1.13
C ARG A 108 -2.84 -4.82 -0.27
N ARG A 109 -3.26 -5.60 -1.27
CA ARG A 109 -2.91 -5.35 -2.67
C ARG A 109 -3.63 -4.11 -3.16
N ASP A 110 -2.89 -3.10 -3.57
CA ASP A 110 -3.44 -1.79 -3.93
C ASP A 110 -4.45 -1.88 -5.07
N LYS A 111 -4.21 -2.73 -6.08
CA LYS A 111 -5.14 -2.93 -7.21
C LYS A 111 -6.52 -3.37 -6.75
N LEU A 112 -6.58 -4.35 -5.83
CA LEU A 112 -7.84 -4.86 -5.29
C LEU A 112 -8.52 -3.83 -4.36
N TYR A 113 -7.74 -3.15 -3.53
CA TYR A 113 -8.25 -2.11 -2.67
C TYR A 113 -8.84 -0.94 -3.48
N LEU A 114 -8.15 -0.50 -4.53
CA LEU A 114 -8.63 0.55 -5.43
C LEU A 114 -9.88 0.09 -6.19
N TYR A 115 -9.96 -1.18 -6.62
CA TYR A 115 -11.14 -1.74 -7.24
C TYR A 115 -12.38 -1.53 -6.37
N TYR A 116 -12.31 -1.91 -5.10
CA TYR A 116 -13.44 -1.74 -4.18
C TYR A 116 -13.71 -0.26 -3.85
N THR A 117 -12.69 0.58 -3.64
CA THR A 117 -12.91 2.01 -3.37
C THR A 117 -13.48 2.76 -4.57
N GLN A 118 -13.37 2.22 -5.77
CA GLN A 118 -13.90 2.77 -7.02
C GLN A 118 -15.18 2.07 -7.51
N LYS A 119 -15.78 1.21 -6.67
CA LYS A 119 -17.00 0.44 -7.02
C LYS A 119 -16.85 -0.30 -8.34
N GLY A 120 -15.70 -0.94 -8.57
CA GLY A 120 -15.42 -1.73 -9.78
C GLY A 120 -15.38 -0.93 -11.08
N LYS A 121 -15.12 0.37 -11.04
CA LYS A 121 -15.11 1.22 -12.24
C LYS A 121 -13.76 1.88 -12.49
N CYS A 122 -13.43 2.02 -13.76
CA CYS A 122 -12.28 2.81 -14.19
C CYS A 122 -12.44 4.28 -13.79
N MET A 123 -11.44 4.84 -13.11
CA MET A 123 -11.53 6.19 -12.58
C MET A 123 -11.66 7.27 -13.68
N TYR A 124 -11.15 7.02 -14.89
CA TYR A 124 -11.16 8.02 -15.98
C TYR A 124 -12.26 7.81 -17.03
N SER A 125 -12.77 6.59 -17.21
CA SER A 125 -13.83 6.34 -18.19
C SER A 125 -15.19 6.03 -17.58
N GLY A 126 -15.24 5.59 -16.33
CA GLY A 126 -16.45 5.11 -15.66
C GLY A 126 -16.90 3.72 -16.09
N GLU A 127 -16.16 3.08 -17.01
CA GLU A 127 -16.47 1.74 -17.49
C GLU A 127 -16.16 0.68 -16.41
N THR A 128 -16.94 -0.39 -16.42
CA THR A 128 -16.77 -1.50 -15.48
C THR A 128 -15.42 -2.19 -15.67
N ILE A 129 -14.84 -2.60 -14.57
CA ILE A 129 -13.62 -3.41 -14.48
C ILE A 129 -14.06 -4.81 -14.04
N GLU A 130 -13.70 -5.82 -14.83
CA GLU A 130 -14.00 -7.20 -14.49
C GLU A 130 -13.01 -7.70 -13.42
N LEU A 131 -13.55 -8.22 -12.31
CA LEU A 131 -12.73 -8.61 -11.16
C LEU A 131 -11.81 -9.80 -11.48
N GLU A 132 -12.29 -10.74 -12.27
CA GLU A 132 -11.54 -11.93 -12.72
C GLU A 132 -10.32 -11.54 -13.55
N GLU A 133 -10.40 -10.42 -14.26
CA GLU A 133 -9.33 -9.90 -15.12
C GLU A 133 -8.49 -8.81 -14.45
N LEU A 134 -8.78 -8.47 -13.18
CA LEU A 134 -8.12 -7.37 -12.47
C LEU A 134 -6.59 -7.45 -12.51
N TRP A 135 -6.05 -8.65 -12.53
CA TRP A 135 -4.61 -8.89 -12.53
C TRP A 135 -3.97 -8.90 -13.92
N ASP A 136 -4.78 -8.78 -14.96
CA ASP A 136 -4.28 -8.64 -16.33
C ASP A 136 -3.72 -7.23 -16.55
N ASN A 137 -2.38 -7.14 -16.56
CA ASN A 137 -1.67 -5.87 -16.80
C ASN A 137 -1.77 -5.37 -18.25
N GLN A 138 -2.37 -6.14 -19.15
CA GLN A 138 -2.70 -5.65 -20.49
C GLN A 138 -4.00 -4.86 -20.52
N LYS A 139 -4.90 -5.09 -19.54
CA LYS A 139 -6.22 -4.47 -19.46
C LYS A 139 -6.29 -3.34 -18.45
N TYR A 140 -5.70 -3.53 -17.25
CA TYR A 140 -5.85 -2.62 -16.13
C TYR A 140 -4.52 -2.25 -15.50
N ASP A 141 -4.40 -0.99 -15.10
CA ASP A 141 -3.19 -0.45 -14.50
C ASP A 141 -3.51 0.48 -13.33
N ILE A 142 -2.52 0.71 -12.47
CA ILE A 142 -2.58 1.76 -11.45
C ILE A 142 -1.89 2.99 -12.01
N ASP A 143 -2.62 4.06 -12.15
CA ASP A 143 -2.08 5.35 -12.57
C ASP A 143 -1.91 6.30 -11.37
N HIS A 144 -0.94 7.20 -11.48
CA HIS A 144 -0.74 8.31 -10.56
C HIS A 144 -1.41 9.57 -11.11
N ILE A 145 -2.33 10.15 -10.34
CA ILE A 145 -3.05 11.38 -10.72
C ILE A 145 -2.02 12.48 -11.01
N PHE A 146 -1.15 12.78 -10.04
CA PHE A 146 0.09 13.52 -10.27
C PHE A 146 1.16 12.57 -10.77
N PRO A 147 1.70 12.76 -11.98
CA PRO A 147 2.71 11.88 -12.53
C PRO A 147 3.94 11.74 -11.63
N GLN A 148 4.42 10.51 -11.45
CA GLN A 148 5.63 10.23 -10.65
C GLN A 148 6.88 10.94 -11.16
N SER A 149 6.93 11.27 -12.46
CA SER A 149 7.99 12.06 -13.06
C SER A 149 8.08 13.48 -12.50
N LYS A 150 6.98 14.00 -11.93
CA LYS A 150 6.87 15.36 -11.40
C LYS A 150 6.81 15.41 -9.87
N VAL A 151 6.16 14.43 -9.24
CA VAL A 151 5.95 14.40 -7.79
C VAL A 151 6.17 12.98 -7.26
N MET A 152 7.04 12.81 -6.28
CA MET A 152 7.28 11.51 -5.64
C MET A 152 6.23 11.24 -4.56
N ASP A 153 4.96 11.14 -4.97
CA ASP A 153 3.85 10.80 -4.09
C ASP A 153 3.24 9.46 -4.51
N ASP A 154 3.49 8.43 -3.71
CA ASP A 154 2.97 7.07 -3.91
C ASP A 154 1.82 6.74 -2.93
N SER A 155 1.18 7.77 -2.37
CA SER A 155 0.02 7.60 -1.50
C SER A 155 -1.20 7.06 -2.25
N LEU A 156 -2.13 6.45 -1.50
CA LEU A 156 -3.40 6.01 -2.08
C LEU A 156 -4.23 7.17 -2.64
N ASP A 157 -4.01 8.39 -2.13
CA ASP A 157 -4.68 9.59 -2.61
C ASP A 157 -4.17 10.08 -3.96
N ASN A 158 -2.99 9.60 -4.37
CA ASN A 158 -2.43 9.88 -5.69
C ASN A 158 -2.60 8.70 -6.67
N ARG A 159 -3.11 7.55 -6.25
CA ARG A 159 -3.22 6.35 -7.09
C ARG A 159 -4.67 6.01 -7.43
N VAL A 160 -4.92 5.65 -8.69
CA VAL A 160 -6.23 5.25 -9.20
C VAL A 160 -6.11 4.00 -10.07
N LEU A 161 -7.14 3.17 -10.05
CA LEU A 161 -7.26 2.02 -10.94
C LEU A 161 -7.96 2.44 -12.23
N VAL A 162 -7.32 2.17 -13.36
CA VAL A 162 -7.80 2.61 -14.66
C VAL A 162 -7.64 1.51 -15.71
N LYS A 163 -8.39 1.60 -16.80
CA LYS A 163 -8.10 0.83 -18.00
C LYS A 163 -6.80 1.31 -18.63
N LYS A 164 -5.97 0.39 -19.08
CA LYS A 164 -4.65 0.71 -19.68
C LYS A 164 -4.75 1.73 -20.81
N LYS A 165 -5.77 1.65 -21.63
CA LYS A 165 -6.09 2.64 -22.66
C LYS A 165 -6.19 4.06 -22.08
N CYS A 166 -6.89 4.23 -20.96
CA CYS A 166 -7.07 5.53 -20.33
C CYS A 166 -5.76 6.06 -19.75
N ASN A 167 -4.94 5.17 -19.18
CA ASN A 167 -3.61 5.53 -18.70
C ASN A 167 -2.71 6.00 -19.85
N GLN A 168 -2.68 5.26 -20.95
CA GLN A 168 -1.91 5.63 -22.14
C GLN A 168 -2.36 6.96 -22.74
N MET A 169 -3.66 7.28 -22.74
CA MET A 169 -4.17 8.55 -23.23
C MET A 169 -3.83 9.73 -22.32
N LYS A 170 -3.76 9.50 -21.00
CA LYS A 170 -3.39 10.53 -20.03
C LYS A 170 -1.90 10.86 -20.11
N GLU A 171 -1.05 9.85 -20.31
CA GLU A 171 0.41 10.00 -20.27
C GLU A 171 0.89 10.65 -18.95
N ASP A 172 1.92 11.50 -19.01
CA ASP A 172 2.44 12.29 -17.88
C ASP A 172 1.75 13.67 -17.76
N LYS A 173 0.51 13.78 -18.22
CA LYS A 173 -0.24 15.04 -18.19
C LYS A 173 -0.94 15.25 -16.85
N TYR A 174 -0.86 16.45 -16.35
CA TYR A 174 -1.64 16.96 -15.23
C TYR A 174 -1.88 18.46 -15.44
N PRO A 175 -3.08 18.95 -15.19
CA PRO A 175 -4.30 18.26 -14.72
C PRO A 175 -4.86 17.25 -15.73
N ILE A 176 -5.76 16.38 -15.25
CA ILE A 176 -6.51 15.44 -16.08
C ILE A 176 -7.33 16.25 -17.11
N ASP A 177 -7.48 15.70 -18.32
CA ASP A 177 -8.23 16.33 -19.39
C ASP A 177 -9.61 16.83 -18.92
N GLU A 178 -9.97 18.04 -19.33
CA GLU A 178 -11.19 18.71 -18.89
C GLU A 178 -12.46 17.96 -19.29
N THR A 179 -12.45 17.28 -20.42
CA THR A 179 -13.60 16.49 -20.89
C THR A 179 -13.81 15.27 -19.99
N VAL A 180 -12.72 14.60 -19.58
CA VAL A 180 -12.75 13.51 -18.62
C VAL A 180 -13.24 14.02 -17.25
N ARG A 181 -12.72 15.14 -16.78
CA ARG A 181 -13.13 15.75 -15.51
C ARG A 181 -14.61 16.06 -15.48
N LYS A 182 -15.12 16.76 -16.48
CA LYS A 182 -16.56 17.11 -16.57
C LYS A 182 -17.44 15.86 -16.59
N LYS A 183 -17.05 14.84 -17.34
CA LYS A 183 -17.79 13.58 -17.45
C LYS A 183 -17.80 12.80 -16.13
N MET A 184 -16.65 12.75 -15.46
CA MET A 184 -16.44 11.85 -14.31
C MET A 184 -16.71 12.52 -12.96
N GLN A 185 -16.81 13.83 -12.91
CA GLN A 185 -17.04 14.59 -11.67
C GLN A 185 -18.23 14.08 -10.83
N PRO A 186 -19.41 13.77 -11.41
CA PRO A 186 -20.52 13.23 -10.62
C PRO A 186 -20.19 11.88 -9.97
N PHE A 187 -19.48 11.01 -10.69
CA PHE A 187 -19.03 9.73 -10.15
C PHE A 187 -18.02 9.92 -9.02
N TRP A 188 -16.99 10.73 -9.21
CA TRP A 188 -16.00 11.02 -8.17
C TRP A 188 -16.63 11.62 -6.93
N LYS A 189 -17.59 12.54 -7.09
CA LYS A 189 -18.34 13.12 -6.00
C LYS A 189 -19.13 12.06 -5.22
N SER A 190 -19.78 11.13 -5.92
CA SER A 190 -20.49 10.02 -5.27
C SER A 190 -19.57 9.13 -4.42
N LEU A 191 -18.31 8.95 -4.84
CA LEU A 191 -17.30 8.20 -4.08
C LEU A 191 -16.86 8.93 -2.81
N VAL A 192 -16.73 10.27 -2.88
CA VAL A 192 -16.43 11.11 -1.70
C VAL A 192 -17.58 11.08 -0.72
N ASP A 193 -18.80 11.27 -1.19
CA ASP A 193 -20.01 11.28 -0.36
C ASP A 193 -20.20 9.93 0.35
N ALA A 194 -19.80 8.84 -0.29
CA ALA A 194 -19.75 7.50 0.31
C ALA A 194 -18.52 7.28 1.23
N GLY A 195 -17.57 8.22 1.30
CA GLY A 195 -16.32 8.08 2.05
C GLY A 195 -15.32 7.07 1.49
N LEU A 196 -15.55 6.58 0.25
CA LEU A 196 -14.70 5.59 -0.41
C LEU A 196 -13.37 6.18 -0.92
N ILE A 197 -13.38 7.47 -1.24
CA ILE A 197 -12.18 8.25 -1.53
C ILE A 197 -12.13 9.50 -0.65
N SER A 198 -10.92 10.02 -0.42
CA SER A 198 -10.71 11.23 0.38
C SER A 198 -11.06 12.50 -0.42
N GLU A 199 -11.36 13.58 0.31
CA GLU A 199 -11.49 14.93 -0.26
C GLU A 199 -10.21 15.37 -0.99
N GLU A 200 -9.05 14.96 -0.47
CA GLU A 200 -7.76 15.26 -1.08
C GLU A 200 -7.63 14.60 -2.45
N LYS A 201 -7.97 13.29 -2.55
CA LYS A 201 -7.99 12.58 -3.81
C LYS A 201 -8.95 13.22 -4.83
N TYR A 202 -10.13 13.62 -4.37
CA TYR A 202 -11.10 14.30 -5.23
C TYR A 202 -10.59 15.62 -5.78
N LYS A 203 -9.87 16.42 -4.96
CA LYS A 203 -9.26 17.68 -5.42
C LYS A 203 -8.15 17.48 -6.45
N ARG A 204 -7.50 16.32 -6.42
CA ARG A 204 -6.46 15.96 -7.39
C ARG A 204 -7.03 15.48 -8.73
N LEU A 205 -8.23 14.91 -8.70
CA LEU A 205 -8.97 14.46 -9.89
C LEU A 205 -9.63 15.63 -10.63
#